data_4e5bc7837e0d2b212fc0aa9b2350cffd
#
_entry.id   4e5bc7837e0d2b212fc0aa9b2350cffd
#
_cell.length_a   1.000
_cell.length_b   1.000
_cell.length_c   1.000
_cell.angle_alpha   90.00
_cell.angle_beta   90.00
_cell.angle_gamma   90.00
#
_symmetry.space_group_name_H-M   'P 1'
#
loop_
_entity.id
_entity.type
_entity.pdbx_description
1 polymer ?
#
loop_
_entity_poly.entity_id
_entity_poly.type
_entity_poly.pdbx_seq_one_letter_code
_entity_poly.pdbx_strand_id
1 'polypeptide(L)'
;MVTPTFQVPGLSSQPKDYLDVPWDMFGELCRALALRVARDYQPDLVVGIARAGVIPAAVVASILRVDFYSMKISRKEGDEQVRERPAILSAAPTQAAGKRVLLVDEIATSGETLRMALAAVRDVRPVEVRTATSFARTQGYKPDYFALETDATVIFPWDRKIFEEGELVVNPRYASVLDE
;
A
#
# COMPACT_ATOMS: atom_id res chain seq x y z
N MET A 1 -25.28 -5.32 -12.13
CA MET A 1 -24.50 -4.09 -12.39
C MET A 1 -23.05 -4.51 -12.57
N VAL A 2 -22.52 -4.40 -13.80
CA VAL A 2 -21.16 -4.86 -14.12
C VAL A 2 -20.18 -3.81 -13.62
N THR A 3 -19.29 -4.20 -12.73
CA THR A 3 -18.17 -3.34 -12.27
C THR A 3 -17.25 -3.12 -13.46
N PRO A 4 -16.89 -1.89 -13.83
CA PRO A 4 -15.94 -1.68 -14.91
C PRO A 4 -14.57 -2.21 -14.49
N THR A 5 -14.11 -3.25 -15.15
CA THR A 5 -12.74 -3.75 -15.06
C THR A 5 -11.88 -2.81 -15.90
N PHE A 6 -10.98 -2.10 -15.25
CA PHE A 6 -10.01 -1.26 -15.95
C PHE A 6 -8.98 -2.20 -16.60
N GLN A 7 -9.06 -2.36 -17.93
CA GLN A 7 -8.04 -3.06 -18.71
C GLN A 7 -6.96 -2.05 -19.09
N VAL A 8 -5.74 -2.28 -18.61
CA VAL A 8 -4.56 -1.54 -19.05
C VAL A 8 -4.09 -2.16 -20.37
N PRO A 9 -4.01 -1.40 -21.48
CA PRO A 9 -3.47 -1.91 -22.73
C PRO A 9 -1.96 -2.17 -22.59
N GLY A 10 -1.48 -3.39 -22.91
CA GLY A 10 -0.06 -3.70 -23.05
C GLY A 10 0.51 -4.80 -22.17
N LEU A 11 -0.30 -5.55 -21.42
CA LEU A 11 0.18 -6.72 -20.65
C LEU A 11 0.41 -7.90 -21.60
N SER A 12 1.66 -8.14 -21.99
CA SER A 12 2.08 -9.37 -22.67
C SER A 12 2.46 -10.43 -21.65
N SER A 13 2.05 -11.66 -21.91
CA SER A 13 2.29 -12.84 -21.07
C SER A 13 3.73 -13.33 -21.21
N GLN A 14 4.68 -12.84 -20.38
CA GLN A 14 6.02 -13.40 -20.22
C GLN A 14 6.40 -13.56 -18.73
N PRO A 15 7.21 -14.56 -18.35
CA PRO A 15 7.46 -14.91 -16.95
C PRO A 15 8.38 -13.90 -16.27
N LYS A 16 7.85 -13.19 -15.36
CA LYS A 16 8.19 -12.00 -14.56
C LYS A 16 7.73 -10.70 -15.22
N ASP A 17 6.43 -10.57 -15.39
CA ASP A 17 5.87 -9.29 -15.79
C ASP A 17 6.16 -8.24 -14.72
N TYR A 18 6.69 -7.10 -15.16
CA TYR A 18 6.82 -5.90 -14.35
C TYR A 18 5.70 -4.94 -14.71
N LEU A 19 5.16 -4.29 -13.73
CA LEU A 19 4.25 -3.16 -13.88
C LEU A 19 4.97 -1.90 -13.38
N ASP A 20 5.49 -1.12 -14.32
CA ASP A 20 6.06 0.19 -14.02
C ASP A 20 4.95 1.22 -13.82
N VAL A 21 4.90 1.82 -12.64
CA VAL A 21 3.82 2.73 -12.23
C VAL A 21 4.40 4.14 -12.10
N PRO A 22 4.13 5.04 -13.06
CA PRO A 22 4.50 6.44 -12.95
C PRO A 22 3.61 7.18 -11.92
N TRP A 23 4.04 8.39 -11.50
CA TRP A 23 3.34 9.16 -10.46
C TRP A 23 1.90 9.52 -10.81
N ASP A 24 1.63 9.86 -12.05
CA ASP A 24 0.28 10.18 -12.54
C ASP A 24 -0.65 8.97 -12.46
N MET A 25 -0.21 7.80 -12.91
CA MET A 25 -0.96 6.54 -12.76
C MET A 25 -1.18 6.21 -11.28
N PHE A 26 -0.15 6.37 -10.44
CA PHE A 26 -0.28 6.10 -9.01
C PHE A 26 -1.29 7.05 -8.35
N GLY A 27 -1.30 8.31 -8.75
CA GLY A 27 -2.29 9.29 -8.29
C GLY A 27 -3.72 8.89 -8.67
N GLU A 28 -3.95 8.38 -9.88
CA GLU A 28 -5.26 7.88 -10.30
C GLU A 28 -5.69 6.61 -9.54
N LEU A 29 -4.74 5.72 -9.24
CA LEU A 29 -5.03 4.53 -8.40
C LEU A 29 -5.44 4.94 -6.97
N CYS A 30 -4.76 5.91 -6.37
CA CYS A 30 -5.15 6.44 -5.06
C CYS A 30 -6.55 7.10 -5.11
N ARG A 31 -6.86 7.82 -6.19
CA ARG A 31 -8.18 8.42 -6.40
C ARG A 31 -9.28 7.37 -6.54
N ALA A 32 -9.02 6.33 -7.34
CA ALA A 32 -9.93 5.20 -7.49
C ALA A 32 -10.16 4.46 -6.16
N LEU A 33 -9.09 4.27 -5.37
CA LEU A 33 -9.17 3.65 -4.05
C LEU A 33 -10.04 4.48 -3.09
N ALA A 34 -9.80 5.80 -3.01
CA ALA A 34 -10.59 6.70 -2.18
C ALA A 34 -12.09 6.67 -2.56
N LEU A 35 -12.40 6.67 -3.86
CA LEU A 35 -13.78 6.56 -4.35
C LEU A 35 -14.43 5.23 -4.00
N ARG A 36 -13.69 4.11 -4.07
CA ARG A 36 -14.20 2.79 -3.64
C ARG A 36 -14.53 2.77 -2.16
N VAL A 37 -13.63 3.32 -1.32
CA VAL A 37 -13.86 3.44 0.12
C VAL A 37 -15.10 4.29 0.40
N ALA A 38 -15.18 5.49 -0.18
CA ALA A 38 -16.24 6.46 0.10
C ALA A 38 -17.66 5.97 -0.26
N ARG A 39 -17.81 4.90 -1.07
CA ARG A 39 -19.12 4.37 -1.48
C ARG A 39 -19.87 3.69 -0.35
N ASP A 40 -19.18 3.00 0.54
CA ASP A 40 -19.79 2.17 1.58
C ASP A 40 -19.10 2.25 2.94
N TYR A 41 -17.99 2.99 3.02
CA TYR A 41 -17.26 3.20 4.25
C TYR A 41 -16.81 4.65 4.38
N GLN A 42 -17.17 5.27 5.48
CA GLN A 42 -16.76 6.63 5.81
C GLN A 42 -15.81 6.58 7.02
N PRO A 43 -14.51 6.42 6.80
CA PRO A 43 -13.55 6.41 7.90
C PRO A 43 -13.48 7.78 8.57
N ASP A 44 -13.22 7.77 9.89
CA ASP A 44 -12.95 9.00 10.66
C ASP A 44 -11.48 9.38 10.59
N LEU A 45 -10.60 8.39 10.31
CA LEU A 45 -9.17 8.58 10.07
C LEU A 45 -8.57 7.46 9.23
N VAL A 46 -7.39 7.74 8.66
CA VAL A 46 -6.57 6.78 7.92
C VAL A 46 -5.28 6.50 8.68
N VAL A 47 -4.88 5.23 8.74
CA VAL A 47 -3.59 4.79 9.27
C VAL A 47 -2.78 4.16 8.16
N GLY A 48 -1.63 4.73 7.83
CA GLY A 48 -0.69 4.18 6.85
C GLY A 48 0.36 3.29 7.49
N ILE A 49 0.69 2.17 6.85
CA ILE A 49 1.76 1.28 7.30
C ILE A 49 3.08 1.77 6.70
N ALA A 50 3.97 2.26 7.57
CA ALA A 50 5.27 2.75 7.12
C ALA A 50 6.21 1.57 6.74
N ARG A 51 6.99 1.76 5.65
CA ARG A 51 7.32 3.00 4.95
C ARG A 51 6.36 3.30 3.77
N ALA A 52 6.28 2.40 2.81
CA ALA A 52 5.67 2.70 1.51
C ALA A 52 4.14 2.90 1.59
N GLY A 53 3.45 2.19 2.46
CA GLY A 53 2.00 2.35 2.67
C GLY A 53 1.57 3.72 3.18
N VAL A 54 2.50 4.52 3.72
CA VAL A 54 2.24 5.92 4.12
C VAL A 54 1.88 6.79 2.91
N ILE A 55 2.47 6.51 1.75
CA ILE A 55 2.27 7.32 0.54
C ILE A 55 0.82 7.25 0.05
N PRO A 56 0.26 6.06 -0.28
CA PRO A 56 -1.16 5.96 -0.66
C PRO A 56 -2.09 6.40 0.47
N ALA A 57 -1.75 6.09 1.73
CA ALA A 57 -2.56 6.46 2.89
C ALA A 57 -2.75 7.98 3.01
N ALA A 58 -1.66 8.75 2.89
CA ALA A 58 -1.70 10.20 2.97
C ALA A 58 -2.51 10.81 1.81
N VAL A 59 -2.37 10.28 0.59
CA VAL A 59 -3.15 10.74 -0.57
C VAL A 59 -4.64 10.43 -0.37
N VAL A 60 -4.98 9.20 0.06
CA VAL A 60 -6.37 8.78 0.30
C VAL A 60 -6.99 9.62 1.42
N ALA A 61 -6.28 9.85 2.53
CA ALA A 61 -6.74 10.69 3.63
C ALA A 61 -7.03 12.14 3.17
N SER A 62 -6.15 12.69 2.34
CA SER A 62 -6.32 14.02 1.77
C SER A 62 -7.56 14.13 0.88
N ILE A 63 -7.81 13.11 0.04
CA ILE A 63 -9.00 13.05 -0.82
C ILE A 63 -10.28 12.91 0.01
N LEU A 64 -10.26 12.05 1.02
CA LEU A 64 -11.40 11.82 1.92
C LEU A 64 -11.58 12.96 2.95
N ARG A 65 -10.59 13.85 3.09
CA ARG A 65 -10.58 14.98 4.04
C ARG A 65 -10.71 14.53 5.49
N VAL A 66 -9.98 13.48 5.85
CA VAL A 66 -9.91 12.91 7.19
C VAL A 66 -8.48 12.94 7.73
N ASP A 67 -8.33 12.79 9.05
CA ASP A 67 -7.02 12.75 9.70
C ASP A 67 -6.18 11.56 9.24
N PHE A 68 -4.86 11.77 9.22
CA PHE A 68 -3.87 10.78 8.83
C PHE A 68 -2.88 10.52 9.97
N TYR A 69 -2.63 9.24 10.22
CA TYR A 69 -1.62 8.74 11.15
C TYR A 69 -0.83 7.61 10.50
N SER A 70 0.31 7.25 11.09
CA SER A 70 1.10 6.11 10.63
C SER A 70 1.51 5.20 11.77
N MET A 71 1.76 3.93 11.44
CA MET A 71 2.43 2.97 12.29
C MET A 71 3.53 2.27 11.48
N LYS A 72 4.54 1.70 12.15
CA LYS A 72 5.63 1.04 11.46
C LYS A 72 5.66 -0.45 11.77
N ILE A 73 5.56 -1.24 10.70
CA ILE A 73 5.77 -2.69 10.70
C ILE A 73 6.84 -3.00 9.68
N SER A 74 7.84 -3.79 10.05
CA SER A 74 8.94 -4.12 9.13
C SER A 74 9.48 -5.51 9.40
N ARG A 75 9.86 -6.20 8.33
CA ARG A 75 10.72 -7.40 8.38
C ARG A 75 12.20 -7.04 8.48
N LYS A 76 12.57 -5.81 8.11
CA LYS A 76 13.96 -5.36 8.17
C LYS A 76 14.30 -4.84 9.55
N GLU A 77 15.46 -5.24 10.06
CA GLU A 77 16.12 -4.71 11.24
C GLU A 77 17.42 -4.05 10.79
N GLY A 78 17.44 -2.71 10.74
CA GLY A 78 18.51 -1.99 10.07
C GLY A 78 18.50 -2.21 8.55
N ASP A 79 19.65 -2.05 7.90
CA ASP A 79 19.77 -2.17 6.45
C ASP A 79 20.04 -3.62 5.97
N GLU A 80 20.44 -4.54 6.84
CA GLU A 80 20.97 -5.85 6.42
C GLU A 80 20.20 -7.07 6.91
N GLN A 81 19.46 -7.02 8.03
CA GLN A 81 18.78 -8.20 8.56
C GLN A 81 17.30 -8.24 8.18
N VAL A 82 16.91 -9.33 7.49
CA VAL A 82 15.50 -9.62 7.20
C VAL A 82 14.99 -10.63 8.23
N ARG A 83 14.04 -10.22 9.06
CA ARG A 83 13.36 -11.12 10.01
C ARG A 83 12.50 -12.13 9.26
N GLU A 84 12.36 -13.33 9.79
CA GLU A 84 11.42 -14.34 9.27
C GLU A 84 9.97 -13.81 9.28
N ARG A 85 9.60 -13.06 10.31
CA ARG A 85 8.29 -12.43 10.46
C ARG A 85 8.40 -10.92 10.66
N PRO A 86 7.41 -10.14 10.19
CA PRO A 86 7.37 -8.71 10.47
C PRO A 86 7.25 -8.44 11.97
N ALA A 87 7.73 -7.30 12.43
CA ALA A 87 7.60 -6.82 13.80
C ALA A 87 7.02 -5.41 13.83
N ILE A 88 6.25 -5.11 14.86
CA ILE A 88 5.73 -3.76 15.12
C ILE A 88 6.88 -2.93 15.70
N LEU A 89 7.30 -1.90 14.98
CA LEU A 89 8.37 -0.99 15.36
C LEU A 89 7.85 0.35 15.89
N SER A 90 6.60 0.72 15.59
CA SER A 90 5.87 1.77 16.27
C SER A 90 4.42 1.35 16.47
N ALA A 91 3.87 1.71 17.61
CA ALA A 91 2.52 1.33 18.01
C ALA A 91 1.44 1.92 17.08
N ALA A 92 0.25 1.32 17.11
CA ALA A 92 -0.93 1.91 16.51
C ALA A 92 -1.26 3.26 17.19
N PRO A 93 -1.74 4.26 16.42
CA PRO A 93 -2.06 5.57 16.98
C PRO A 93 -3.23 5.46 17.94
N THR A 94 -3.08 6.03 19.14
CA THR A 94 -4.15 6.06 20.16
C THR A 94 -5.39 6.83 19.72
N GLN A 95 -5.24 7.72 18.75
CA GLN A 95 -6.33 8.47 18.10
C GLN A 95 -7.32 7.56 17.37
N ALA A 96 -6.96 6.32 17.08
CA ALA A 96 -7.84 5.31 16.48
C ALA A 96 -8.92 4.81 17.46
N ALA A 97 -8.76 5.03 18.77
CA ALA A 97 -9.74 4.61 19.77
C ALA A 97 -11.13 5.24 19.52
N GLY A 98 -12.16 4.40 19.45
CA GLY A 98 -13.54 4.84 19.23
C GLY A 98 -13.82 5.40 17.83
N LYS A 99 -12.94 5.18 16.84
CA LYS A 99 -13.05 5.70 15.48
C LYS A 99 -13.26 4.57 14.46
N ARG A 100 -13.83 4.92 13.31
CA ARG A 100 -13.80 4.09 12.11
C ARG A 100 -12.47 4.33 11.40
N VAL A 101 -11.68 3.29 11.28
CA VAL A 101 -10.29 3.37 10.80
C VAL A 101 -10.14 2.72 9.43
N LEU A 102 -9.53 3.41 8.49
CA LEU A 102 -9.02 2.81 7.25
C LEU A 102 -7.52 2.56 7.42
N LEU A 103 -7.12 1.27 7.42
CA LEU A 103 -5.73 0.85 7.48
C LEU A 103 -5.20 0.62 6.07
N VAL A 104 -4.14 1.34 5.68
CA VAL A 104 -3.67 1.37 4.29
C VAL A 104 -2.22 0.91 4.17
N ASP A 105 -1.96 0.04 3.18
CA ASP A 105 -0.63 -0.35 2.73
C ASP A 105 -0.51 -0.18 1.21
N GLU A 106 0.69 -0.27 0.64
CA GLU A 106 0.89 -0.12 -0.80
C GLU A 106 0.48 -1.36 -1.59
N ILE A 107 0.76 -2.56 -1.04
CA ILE A 107 0.46 -3.84 -1.70
C ILE A 107 0.17 -4.96 -0.69
N ALA A 108 -0.86 -5.74 -0.96
CA ALA A 108 -1.13 -6.97 -0.23
C ALA A 108 -0.64 -8.20 -1.01
N THR A 109 0.30 -8.96 -0.40
CA THR A 109 0.76 -10.27 -0.90
C THR A 109 0.26 -11.37 0.03
N SER A 110 1.07 -11.82 0.98
CA SER A 110 0.65 -12.80 2.00
C SER A 110 -0.35 -12.22 3.02
N GLY A 111 -0.41 -10.91 3.14
CA GLY A 111 -1.23 -10.20 4.12
C GLY A 111 -0.70 -10.22 5.55
N GLU A 112 0.50 -10.72 5.77
CA GLU A 112 1.07 -10.86 7.11
C GLU A 112 1.23 -9.50 7.80
N THR A 113 1.76 -8.50 7.08
CA THR A 113 1.89 -7.12 7.54
C THR A 113 0.52 -6.52 7.89
N LEU A 114 -0.45 -6.64 6.98
CA LEU A 114 -1.81 -6.13 7.20
C LEU A 114 -2.50 -6.80 8.38
N ARG A 115 -2.38 -8.13 8.54
CA ARG A 115 -2.98 -8.82 9.70
C ARG A 115 -2.36 -8.36 11.01
N MET A 116 -1.04 -8.17 11.05
CA MET A 116 -0.34 -7.68 12.24
C MET A 116 -0.76 -6.24 12.58
N ALA A 117 -0.82 -5.37 11.57
CA ALA A 117 -1.28 -3.99 11.74
C ALA A 117 -2.74 -3.94 12.20
N LEU A 118 -3.60 -4.78 11.60
CA LEU A 118 -5.01 -4.89 11.97
C LEU A 118 -5.19 -5.32 13.42
N ALA A 119 -4.41 -6.29 13.90
CA ALA A 119 -4.43 -6.71 15.29
C ALA A 119 -4.02 -5.56 16.23
N ALA A 120 -2.90 -4.87 15.92
CA ALA A 120 -2.42 -3.75 16.74
C ALA A 120 -3.40 -2.57 16.76
N VAL A 121 -4.06 -2.27 15.64
CA VAL A 121 -5.09 -1.22 15.60
C VAL A 121 -6.33 -1.63 16.40
N ARG A 122 -6.73 -2.89 16.37
CA ARG A 122 -7.85 -3.41 17.18
C ARG A 122 -7.60 -3.32 18.68
N ASP A 123 -6.36 -3.46 19.12
CA ASP A 123 -5.98 -3.35 20.54
C ASP A 123 -6.24 -1.94 21.12
N VAL A 124 -6.24 -0.89 20.30
CA VAL A 124 -6.64 0.47 20.74
C VAL A 124 -8.15 0.72 20.70
N ARG A 125 -8.96 -0.32 20.44
CA ARG A 125 -10.43 -0.32 20.51
C ARG A 125 -11.10 0.70 19.57
N PRO A 126 -10.87 0.64 18.25
CA PRO A 126 -11.64 1.37 17.27
C PRO A 126 -13.10 0.87 17.23
N VAL A 127 -14.00 1.63 16.62
CA VAL A 127 -15.38 1.18 16.35
C VAL A 127 -15.36 0.12 15.24
N GLU A 128 -14.60 0.38 14.18
CA GLU A 128 -14.43 -0.51 13.04
C GLU A 128 -13.08 -0.27 12.38
N VAL A 129 -12.47 -1.30 11.82
CA VAL A 129 -11.27 -1.19 10.99
C VAL A 129 -11.50 -1.92 9.69
N ARG A 130 -11.28 -1.23 8.57
CA ARG A 130 -11.19 -1.83 7.23
C ARG A 130 -9.81 -1.61 6.64
N THR A 131 -9.43 -2.52 5.76
CA THR A 131 -8.10 -2.55 5.14
C THR A 131 -8.15 -2.12 3.68
N ALA A 132 -7.13 -1.39 3.22
CA ALA A 132 -7.05 -0.96 1.84
C ALA A 132 -5.60 -1.05 1.33
N THR A 133 -5.43 -1.31 0.02
CA THR A 133 -4.13 -1.26 -0.66
C THR A 133 -4.25 -0.68 -2.06
N SER A 134 -3.16 -0.11 -2.57
CA SER A 134 -3.11 0.27 -3.99
C SER A 134 -3.15 -0.98 -4.88
N PHE A 135 -2.45 -2.04 -4.49
CA PHE A 135 -2.41 -3.29 -5.25
C PHE A 135 -2.74 -4.51 -4.37
N ALA A 136 -3.37 -5.51 -4.99
CA ALA A 136 -3.59 -6.83 -4.41
C ALA A 136 -3.13 -7.92 -5.38
N ARG A 137 -2.69 -9.07 -4.89
CA ARG A 137 -2.38 -10.23 -5.71
C ARG A 137 -3.66 -11.00 -6.05
N THR A 138 -3.71 -11.68 -7.22
CA THR A 138 -4.84 -12.52 -7.60
C THR A 138 -5.00 -13.69 -6.64
N GLN A 139 -3.86 -14.25 -6.19
CA GLN A 139 -3.79 -15.26 -5.15
C GLN A 139 -3.15 -14.65 -3.89
N GLY A 140 -3.79 -14.80 -2.73
CA GLY A 140 -3.28 -14.29 -1.48
C GLY A 140 -4.33 -13.57 -0.63
N TYR A 141 -3.84 -12.70 0.26
CA TYR A 141 -4.70 -11.90 1.13
C TYR A 141 -5.46 -10.83 0.33
N LYS A 142 -6.76 -10.80 0.50
CA LYS A 142 -7.61 -9.74 -0.07
C LYS A 142 -7.93 -8.71 1.02
N PRO A 143 -7.45 -7.47 0.88
CA PRO A 143 -7.94 -6.36 1.70
C PRO A 143 -9.41 -6.05 1.38
N ASP A 144 -10.09 -5.32 2.26
CA ASP A 144 -11.48 -4.90 2.02
C ASP A 144 -11.60 -4.03 0.76
N TYR A 145 -10.56 -3.23 0.49
CA TYR A 145 -10.48 -2.37 -0.71
C TYR A 145 -9.10 -2.49 -1.37
N PHE A 146 -9.07 -2.48 -2.68
CA PHE A 146 -7.83 -2.33 -3.46
C PHE A 146 -8.11 -1.60 -4.77
N ALA A 147 -7.12 -0.86 -5.28
CA ALA A 147 -7.29 -0.11 -6.52
C ALA A 147 -7.12 -1.03 -7.74
N LEU A 148 -6.07 -1.84 -7.78
CA LEU A 148 -5.76 -2.72 -8.89
C LEU A 148 -5.31 -4.10 -8.40
N GLU A 149 -5.75 -5.15 -9.11
CA GLU A 149 -5.27 -6.52 -8.91
C GLU A 149 -4.22 -6.86 -9.96
N THR A 150 -3.06 -7.38 -9.53
CA THR A 150 -1.97 -7.76 -10.43
C THR A 150 -1.03 -8.77 -9.78
N ASP A 151 -0.55 -9.73 -10.57
CA ASP A 151 0.54 -10.64 -10.17
C ASP A 151 1.92 -10.17 -10.68
N ALA A 152 1.97 -9.11 -11.48
CA ALA A 152 3.20 -8.48 -11.92
C ALA A 152 4.01 -7.92 -10.74
N THR A 153 5.33 -7.86 -10.88
CA THR A 153 6.18 -7.14 -9.94
C THR A 153 5.97 -5.63 -10.13
N VAL A 154 5.36 -4.97 -9.16
CA VAL A 154 5.10 -3.53 -9.23
C VAL A 154 6.38 -2.76 -8.99
N ILE A 155 6.75 -1.88 -9.91
CA ILE A 155 7.79 -0.87 -9.74
C ILE A 155 7.08 0.43 -9.36
N PHE A 156 7.18 0.78 -8.09
CA PHE A 156 6.57 2.01 -7.60
C PHE A 156 7.36 3.25 -8.04
N PRO A 157 6.71 4.41 -8.21
CA PRO A 157 7.40 5.61 -8.70
C PRO A 157 8.55 6.06 -7.79
N TRP A 158 8.50 5.80 -6.49
CA TRP A 158 9.57 6.11 -5.52
C TRP A 158 10.69 5.04 -5.48
N ASP A 159 10.49 3.87 -6.11
CA ASP A 159 11.47 2.78 -6.15
C ASP A 159 12.27 2.75 -7.46
N ARG A 160 11.92 3.57 -8.44
CA ARG A 160 12.60 3.62 -9.76
C ARG A 160 14.06 4.03 -9.65
N LYS A 161 14.32 4.99 -8.76
CA LYS A 161 15.68 5.49 -8.48
C LYS A 161 15.93 5.47 -6.99
N ILE A 162 17.18 5.20 -6.63
CA ILE A 162 17.66 5.23 -5.26
C ILE A 162 18.82 6.22 -5.15
N PHE A 163 19.07 6.72 -3.95
CA PHE A 163 20.22 7.56 -3.67
C PHE A 163 21.42 6.66 -3.33
N GLU A 164 22.47 6.75 -4.10
CA GLU A 164 23.70 5.98 -3.94
C GLU A 164 24.91 6.89 -4.27
N GLU A 165 25.92 6.90 -3.40
CA GLU A 165 27.17 7.68 -3.56
C GLU A 165 27.00 9.15 -3.96
N GLY A 166 25.94 9.80 -3.49
CA GLY A 166 25.69 11.24 -3.74
C GLY A 166 24.78 11.54 -4.93
N GLU A 167 24.33 10.52 -5.68
CA GLU A 167 23.53 10.68 -6.89
C GLU A 167 22.25 9.84 -6.85
N LEU A 168 21.26 10.20 -7.71
CA LEU A 168 20.09 9.39 -7.96
C LEU A 168 20.38 8.45 -9.13
N VAL A 169 20.55 7.17 -8.82
CA VAL A 169 20.79 6.11 -9.80
C VAL A 169 19.53 5.27 -10.02
N VAL A 170 19.42 4.64 -11.19
CA VAL A 170 18.37 3.65 -11.43
C VAL A 170 18.51 2.53 -10.39
N ASN A 171 17.42 2.14 -9.77
CA ASN A 171 17.43 1.08 -8.78
C ASN A 171 17.95 -0.23 -9.41
N PRO A 172 19.08 -0.79 -8.96
CA PRO A 172 19.69 -1.98 -9.57
C PRO A 172 18.74 -3.18 -9.64
N ARG A 173 17.75 -3.23 -8.74
CA ARG A 173 16.71 -4.27 -8.74
C ARG A 173 15.87 -4.28 -10.03
N TYR A 174 15.76 -3.14 -10.68
CA TYR A 174 14.91 -2.93 -11.86
C TYR A 174 15.68 -2.42 -13.09
N ALA A 175 17.01 -2.41 -13.04
CA ALA A 175 17.83 -1.88 -14.13
C ALA A 175 17.50 -2.54 -15.48
N SER A 176 17.32 -3.86 -15.51
CA SER A 176 16.97 -4.59 -16.74
C SER A 176 15.61 -4.23 -17.35
N VAL A 177 14.80 -3.42 -16.69
CA VAL A 177 13.45 -3.03 -17.13
C VAL A 177 13.33 -1.53 -17.35
N LEU A 178 14.13 -0.74 -16.64
CA LEU A 178 14.06 0.72 -16.64
C LEU A 178 15.11 1.41 -17.50
N ASP A 179 16.10 0.65 -18.01
CA ASP A 179 17.18 1.16 -18.88
C ASP A 179 16.83 1.17 -20.38
N GLU A 180 15.53 0.99 -20.74
CA GLU A 180 15.04 1.10 -22.10
C GLU A 180 14.47 2.50 -22.43
#